data_d47baec5e890f18494375d332efec900
#
_entry.id   d47baec5e890f18494375d332efec900
#
_cell.length_a   1.000
_cell.length_b   1.000
_cell.length_c   1.000
_cell.angle_alpha   90.00
_cell.angle_beta   90.00
_cell.angle_gamma   90.00
#
_symmetry.space_group_name_H-M   'P 1'
#
loop_
_entity.id
_entity.type
_entity.pdbx_description
1 polymer ?
#
loop_
_entity_poly.entity_id
_entity_poly.type
_entity_poly.pdbx_seq_one_letter_code
_entity_poly.pdbx_strand_id
1 'polypeptide(L)'
;MIKAEKLSYSFPQKELYNKVSFTIEDNVHCAFIGTNGTGKSTLVDMILHPDDHLYEGKLTMDVPGRIGYVSQFYSLDEEKEETVFTYLSETFVQLQNQINEICDAMATAEDLEPLMEKYQTVMDEFQAIDGDFYESNIHKQLKVAGLKDYEDKLLTHLSGGEFKLVQVIREMMISPKFIIMDEPDVFLDFEHLNALKDL
;
A
#
# COMPACT_ATOMS: atom_id res chain seq x y z
N MET A 1 -2.62 15.53 4.10
CA MET A 1 -2.59 15.81 5.57
C MET A 1 -3.56 14.88 6.30
N ILE A 2 -3.16 14.30 7.44
CA ILE A 2 -4.06 13.54 8.35
C ILE A 2 -4.18 14.32 9.66
N LYS A 3 -5.41 14.58 10.11
CA LYS A 3 -5.67 15.36 11.32
C LYS A 3 -6.71 14.69 12.21
N ALA A 4 -6.36 14.51 13.48
CA ALA A 4 -7.28 14.12 14.54
C ALA A 4 -7.56 15.28 15.48
N GLU A 5 -8.83 15.51 15.83
CA GLU A 5 -9.28 16.55 16.74
C GLU A 5 -10.16 15.93 17.82
N LYS A 6 -9.66 15.93 19.06
CA LYS A 6 -10.33 15.39 20.25
C LYS A 6 -10.79 13.95 20.05
N LEU A 7 -9.98 13.14 19.35
CA LEU A 7 -10.28 11.75 19.08
C LEU A 7 -10.34 10.95 20.36
N SER A 8 -11.46 10.30 20.62
CA SER A 8 -11.63 9.34 21.71
C SER A 8 -12.11 8.02 21.15
N TYR A 9 -11.50 6.94 21.60
CA TYR A 9 -11.86 5.58 21.19
C TYR A 9 -11.64 4.59 22.32
N SER A 10 -12.62 3.71 22.52
CA SER A 10 -12.59 2.71 23.58
C SER A 10 -13.10 1.37 23.09
N PHE A 11 -12.43 0.29 23.45
CA PHE A 11 -13.03 -1.03 23.49
C PHE A 11 -13.92 -1.18 24.74
N PRO A 12 -14.81 -2.17 24.80
CA PRO A 12 -15.72 -2.36 25.93
C PRO A 12 -15.03 -2.40 27.31
N GLN A 13 -13.76 -2.78 27.35
CA GLN A 13 -13.00 -2.96 28.60
C GLN A 13 -11.77 -2.06 28.72
N LYS A 14 -11.48 -1.24 27.72
CA LYS A 14 -10.25 -0.44 27.68
C LYS A 14 -10.40 0.82 26.85
N GLU A 15 -10.21 1.98 27.49
CA GLU A 15 -10.03 3.25 26.78
C GLU A 15 -8.64 3.28 26.13
N LEU A 16 -8.58 3.52 24.82
CA LEU A 16 -7.33 3.65 24.07
C LEU A 16 -6.93 5.11 23.88
N TYR A 17 -7.88 5.97 23.49
CA TYR A 17 -7.64 7.38 23.26
C TYR A 17 -8.67 8.21 24.02
N ASN A 18 -8.22 9.30 24.62
CA ASN A 18 -9.06 10.24 25.33
C ASN A 18 -8.75 11.66 24.86
N LYS A 19 -9.61 12.20 23.98
CA LYS A 19 -9.52 13.54 23.40
C LYS A 19 -8.15 13.88 22.82
N VAL A 20 -7.52 12.91 22.15
CA VAL A 20 -6.21 13.09 21.53
C VAL A 20 -6.36 13.95 20.28
N SER A 21 -5.42 14.87 20.08
CA SER A 21 -5.36 15.70 18.87
C SER A 21 -3.95 15.69 18.32
N PHE A 22 -3.82 15.47 17.02
CA PHE A 22 -2.55 15.51 16.32
C PHE A 22 -2.77 15.87 14.84
N THR A 23 -1.68 16.25 14.18
CA THR A 23 -1.66 16.50 12.74
C THR A 23 -0.41 15.85 12.17
N ILE A 24 -0.57 15.14 11.05
CA ILE A 24 0.52 14.64 10.23
C ILE A 24 0.45 15.41 8.92
N GLU A 25 1.43 16.29 8.72
CA GLU A 25 1.53 17.11 7.51
C GLU A 25 2.01 16.28 6.32
N ASP A 26 1.85 16.83 5.13
CA ASP A 26 2.39 16.22 3.91
C ASP A 26 3.93 16.32 3.90
N ASN A 27 4.58 15.37 3.25
CA ASN A 27 6.04 15.29 3.09
C ASN A 27 6.84 15.24 4.42
N VAL A 28 6.25 14.67 5.46
CA VAL A 28 6.94 14.41 6.72
C VAL A 28 7.02 12.91 7.01
N HIS A 29 8.12 12.50 7.65
CA HIS A 29 8.22 11.17 8.23
C HIS A 29 7.76 11.24 9.67
N CYS A 30 6.74 10.47 10.01
CA CYS A 30 6.15 10.42 11.34
C CYS A 30 6.23 9.00 11.89
N ALA A 31 6.65 8.84 13.14
CA ALA A 31 6.68 7.55 13.82
C ALA A 31 5.76 7.55 15.05
N PHE A 32 4.87 6.57 15.13
CA PHE A 32 4.10 6.28 16.34
C PHE A 32 4.87 5.30 17.21
N ILE A 33 5.35 5.77 18.36
CA ILE A 33 6.14 4.98 19.30
C ILE A 33 5.33 4.73 20.57
N GLY A 34 5.36 3.51 21.05
CA GLY A 34 4.67 3.11 22.27
C GLY A 34 4.76 1.61 22.51
N THR A 35 4.48 1.19 23.75
CA THR A 35 4.44 -0.23 24.13
C THR A 35 3.31 -0.98 23.41
N ASN A 36 3.39 -2.31 23.38
CA ASN A 36 2.33 -3.12 22.77
C ASN A 36 1.00 -2.93 23.51
N GLY A 37 -0.09 -2.92 22.74
CA GLY A 37 -1.44 -2.72 23.27
C GLY A 37 -1.81 -1.26 23.60
N THR A 38 -1.01 -0.25 23.19
CA THR A 38 -1.35 1.18 23.33
C THR A 38 -2.27 1.70 22.23
N GLY A 39 -2.57 0.86 21.21
CA GLY A 39 -3.49 1.22 20.15
C GLY A 39 -2.84 1.66 18.82
N LYS A 40 -1.52 1.52 18.64
CA LYS A 40 -0.85 1.94 17.40
C LYS A 40 -1.52 1.38 16.14
N SER A 41 -1.67 0.05 16.06
CA SER A 41 -2.34 -0.60 14.91
C SER A 41 -3.83 -0.28 14.82
N THR A 42 -4.50 -0.02 15.96
CA THR A 42 -5.89 0.45 15.96
C THR A 42 -6.00 1.85 15.33
N LEU A 43 -5.04 2.75 15.60
CA LEU A 43 -5.03 4.07 14.97
C LEU A 43 -4.79 3.97 13.46
N VAL A 44 -3.88 3.09 13.06
CA VAL A 44 -3.63 2.80 11.64
C VAL A 44 -4.91 2.29 10.97
N ASP A 45 -5.60 1.34 11.59
CA ASP A 45 -6.84 0.78 11.08
C ASP A 45 -7.95 1.84 10.98
N MET A 46 -8.10 2.72 11.99
CA MET A 46 -9.03 3.85 11.94
C MET A 46 -8.69 4.85 10.82
N ILE A 47 -7.42 5.03 10.47
CA ILE A 47 -7.00 5.87 9.35
C ILE A 47 -7.33 5.18 8.01
N LEU A 48 -7.13 3.87 7.91
CA LEU A 48 -7.39 3.13 6.67
C LEU A 48 -8.89 2.87 6.43
N HIS A 49 -9.64 2.62 7.51
CA HIS A 49 -11.04 2.20 7.51
C HIS A 49 -11.87 3.03 8.51
N PRO A 50 -11.98 4.37 8.32
CA PRO A 50 -12.62 5.26 9.30
C PRO A 50 -14.10 4.94 9.55
N ASP A 51 -14.79 4.41 8.56
CA ASP A 51 -16.21 4.08 8.63
C ASP A 51 -16.50 2.79 9.43
N ASP A 52 -15.48 1.97 9.67
CA ASP A 52 -15.60 0.71 10.42
C ASP A 52 -15.49 0.94 11.94
N HIS A 53 -15.16 2.15 12.37
CA HIS A 53 -14.92 2.49 13.76
C HIS A 53 -15.90 3.52 14.30
N LEU A 54 -16.45 3.25 15.49
CA LEU A 54 -17.24 4.22 16.24
C LEU A 54 -16.31 4.99 17.20
N TYR A 55 -16.03 6.23 16.91
CA TYR A 55 -15.18 7.11 17.73
C TYR A 55 -15.85 8.47 17.96
N GLU A 56 -15.44 9.15 19.02
CA GLU A 56 -15.80 10.55 19.28
C GLU A 56 -14.69 11.47 18.74
N GLY A 57 -15.06 12.69 18.41
CA GLY A 57 -14.15 13.69 17.83
C GLY A 57 -14.18 13.65 16.30
N LYS A 58 -13.09 14.09 15.70
CA LYS A 58 -13.00 14.16 14.23
C LYS A 58 -11.68 13.61 13.74
N LEU A 59 -11.73 12.72 12.74
CA LEU A 59 -10.59 12.28 11.97
C LEU A 59 -10.79 12.78 10.53
N THR A 60 -9.86 13.60 10.05
CA THR A 60 -9.91 14.17 8.71
C THR A 60 -8.70 13.67 7.94
N MET A 61 -8.96 13.14 6.76
CA MET A 61 -7.91 12.71 5.83
C MET A 61 -8.07 13.52 4.55
N ASP A 62 -7.17 14.48 4.38
CA ASP A 62 -7.01 15.22 3.14
C ASP A 62 -5.78 14.65 2.43
N VAL A 63 -5.93 13.41 1.95
CA VAL A 63 -4.91 12.67 1.22
C VAL A 63 -5.46 12.43 -0.19
N PRO A 64 -5.07 13.24 -1.17
CA PRO A 64 -5.48 13.01 -2.54
C PRO A 64 -4.81 11.72 -3.06
N GLY A 65 -5.61 10.77 -3.48
CA GLY A 65 -5.15 9.51 -4.03
C GLY A 65 -5.06 8.37 -3.02
N ARG A 66 -4.28 7.35 -3.34
CA ARG A 66 -4.18 6.11 -2.58
C ARG A 66 -3.25 6.24 -1.38
N ILE A 67 -3.61 5.57 -0.28
CA ILE A 67 -2.75 5.30 0.86
C ILE A 67 -2.15 3.91 0.66
N GLY A 68 -0.82 3.81 0.64
CA GLY A 68 -0.10 2.54 0.68
C GLY A 68 -0.06 2.00 2.11
N TYR A 69 -0.23 0.70 2.28
CA TYR A 69 -0.18 0.07 3.59
C TYR A 69 0.66 -1.21 3.60
N VAL A 70 1.68 -1.20 4.43
CA VAL A 70 2.52 -2.37 4.70
C VAL A 70 2.17 -2.92 6.08
N SER A 71 1.45 -4.04 6.11
CA SER A 71 0.99 -4.66 7.35
C SER A 71 2.13 -5.35 8.11
N GLN A 72 1.95 -5.49 9.43
CA GLN A 72 2.85 -6.27 10.27
C GLN A 72 2.85 -7.76 9.88
N PHE A 73 1.66 -8.31 9.66
CA PHE A 73 1.45 -9.72 9.34
C PHE A 73 0.88 -9.87 7.94
N TYR A 74 1.37 -10.88 7.26
CA TYR A 74 0.82 -11.32 5.98
C TYR A 74 0.66 -12.83 6.00
N SER A 75 -0.50 -13.32 5.60
CA SER A 75 -0.72 -14.73 5.36
C SER A 75 -0.52 -15.01 3.88
N LEU A 76 0.56 -15.69 3.53
CA LEU A 76 0.72 -16.25 2.20
C LEU A 76 -0.25 -17.42 2.04
N ASP A 77 -0.90 -17.48 0.90
CA ASP A 77 -1.61 -18.67 0.47
C ASP A 77 -0.56 -19.67 -0.03
N GLU A 78 -0.28 -20.70 0.80
CA GLU A 78 0.74 -21.70 0.48
C GLU A 78 0.37 -22.56 -0.74
N GLU A 79 -0.90 -22.57 -1.13
CA GLU A 79 -1.38 -23.30 -2.32
C GLU A 79 -1.17 -22.48 -3.62
N LYS A 80 -0.90 -21.17 -3.51
CA LYS A 80 -0.71 -20.28 -4.65
C LYS A 80 0.76 -20.21 -5.03
N GLU A 81 1.08 -20.73 -6.21
CA GLU A 81 2.41 -20.59 -6.82
C GLU A 81 2.59 -19.15 -7.39
N GLU A 82 2.72 -18.18 -6.51
CA GLU A 82 2.89 -16.78 -6.88
C GLU A 82 4.37 -16.37 -6.79
N THR A 83 4.91 -15.85 -7.90
CA THR A 83 6.27 -15.34 -7.93
C THR A 83 6.34 -13.89 -7.45
N VAL A 84 7.53 -13.43 -7.07
CA VAL A 84 7.79 -12.04 -6.72
C VAL A 84 7.37 -11.10 -7.84
N PHE A 85 7.69 -11.43 -9.10
CA PHE A 85 7.30 -10.60 -10.23
C PHE A 85 5.78 -10.52 -10.38
N THR A 86 5.07 -11.66 -10.31
CA THR A 86 3.60 -11.70 -10.42
C THR A 86 2.95 -10.85 -9.33
N TYR A 87 3.44 -10.95 -8.10
CA TYR A 87 2.96 -10.17 -6.96
C TYR A 87 3.18 -8.65 -7.13
N LEU A 88 4.36 -8.25 -7.61
CA LEU A 88 4.68 -6.84 -7.83
C LEU A 88 3.96 -6.25 -9.04
N SER A 89 3.69 -7.04 -10.06
CA SER A 89 3.05 -6.60 -11.30
C SER A 89 1.52 -6.61 -11.26
N GLU A 90 0.90 -7.20 -10.24
CA GLU A 90 -0.54 -7.46 -10.18
C GLU A 90 -1.40 -6.24 -10.55
N THR A 91 -1.16 -5.09 -9.91
CA THR A 91 -1.93 -3.85 -10.15
C THR A 91 -1.77 -3.35 -11.59
N PHE A 92 -0.56 -3.42 -12.14
CA PHE A 92 -0.27 -2.99 -13.52
C PHE A 92 -0.98 -3.88 -14.53
N VAL A 93 -0.91 -5.20 -14.34
CA VAL A 93 -1.59 -6.19 -15.20
C VAL A 93 -3.10 -6.03 -15.11
N GLN A 94 -3.67 -5.76 -13.93
CA GLN A 94 -5.10 -5.50 -13.76
C GLN A 94 -5.54 -4.26 -14.54
N LEU A 95 -4.83 -3.14 -14.44
CA LEU A 95 -5.14 -1.93 -15.19
C LEU A 95 -4.99 -2.14 -16.70
N GLN A 96 -3.94 -2.83 -17.14
CA GLN A 96 -3.72 -3.14 -18.55
C GLN A 96 -4.85 -4.03 -19.12
N ASN A 97 -5.32 -5.02 -18.36
CA ASN A 97 -6.45 -5.84 -18.74
C ASN A 97 -7.74 -5.02 -18.83
N GLN A 98 -7.99 -4.11 -17.90
CA GLN A 98 -9.14 -3.20 -17.97
C GLN A 98 -9.09 -2.31 -19.21
N ILE A 99 -7.93 -1.77 -19.58
CA ILE A 99 -7.73 -0.99 -20.81
C ILE A 99 -8.08 -1.84 -22.04
N ASN A 100 -7.57 -3.07 -22.10
CA ASN A 100 -7.84 -4.00 -23.21
C ASN A 100 -9.34 -4.34 -23.32
N GLU A 101 -9.99 -4.65 -22.20
CA GLU A 101 -11.44 -4.92 -22.16
C GLU A 101 -12.29 -3.73 -22.65
N ILE A 102 -11.90 -2.50 -22.29
CA ILE A 102 -12.57 -1.29 -22.74
C ILE A 102 -12.36 -1.10 -24.24
N CYS A 103 -11.16 -1.32 -24.77
CA CYS A 103 -10.86 -1.26 -26.20
C CYS A 103 -11.69 -2.30 -27.01
N ASP A 104 -11.78 -3.53 -26.50
CA ASP A 104 -12.59 -4.57 -27.12
C ASP A 104 -14.08 -4.20 -27.12
N ALA A 105 -14.59 -3.63 -26.04
CA ALA A 105 -15.97 -3.14 -25.95
C ALA A 105 -16.24 -1.99 -26.95
N MET A 106 -15.28 -1.08 -27.13
CA MET A 106 -15.40 0.02 -28.10
C MET A 106 -15.55 -0.48 -29.55
N ALA A 107 -14.99 -1.63 -29.88
CA ALA A 107 -15.05 -2.18 -31.24
C ALA A 107 -16.47 -2.54 -31.68
N THR A 108 -17.41 -2.75 -30.75
CA THR A 108 -18.78 -3.19 -31.02
C THR A 108 -19.87 -2.28 -30.47
N ALA A 109 -19.48 -1.22 -29.74
CA ALA A 109 -20.43 -0.32 -29.10
C ALA A 109 -21.07 0.66 -30.11
N GLU A 110 -22.36 0.92 -29.96
CA GLU A 110 -23.09 1.97 -30.70
C GLU A 110 -22.83 3.36 -30.12
N ASP A 111 -22.60 3.45 -28.79
CA ASP A 111 -22.27 4.68 -28.08
C ASP A 111 -20.87 4.55 -27.46
N LEU A 112 -19.94 5.38 -27.93
CA LEU A 112 -18.53 5.35 -27.52
C LEU A 112 -18.24 6.30 -26.35
N GLU A 113 -19.09 7.31 -26.11
CA GLU A 113 -18.79 8.38 -25.15
C GLU A 113 -18.53 7.86 -23.72
N PRO A 114 -19.38 6.98 -23.13
CA PRO A 114 -19.11 6.43 -21.79
C PRO A 114 -17.86 5.55 -21.72
N LEU A 115 -17.54 4.84 -22.82
CA LEU A 115 -16.36 3.99 -22.89
C LEU A 115 -15.08 4.82 -23.02
N MET A 116 -15.12 5.92 -23.74
CA MET A 116 -13.99 6.86 -23.86
C MET A 116 -13.66 7.51 -22.51
N GLU A 117 -14.67 7.94 -21.75
CA GLU A 117 -14.47 8.48 -20.40
C GLU A 117 -13.82 7.43 -19.47
N LYS A 118 -14.34 6.21 -19.49
CA LYS A 118 -13.78 5.10 -18.71
C LYS A 118 -12.34 4.78 -19.12
N TYR A 119 -12.08 4.72 -20.43
CA TYR A 119 -10.74 4.51 -20.97
C TYR A 119 -9.76 5.57 -20.47
N GLN A 120 -10.15 6.85 -20.57
CA GLN A 120 -9.30 7.95 -20.11
C GLN A 120 -8.99 7.84 -18.62
N THR A 121 -10.01 7.52 -17.78
CA THR A 121 -9.81 7.35 -16.34
C THR A 121 -8.79 6.25 -16.02
N VAL A 122 -8.94 5.06 -16.64
CA VAL A 122 -8.02 3.93 -16.38
C VAL A 122 -6.62 4.20 -16.94
N MET A 123 -6.54 4.87 -18.10
CA MET A 123 -5.25 5.29 -18.67
C MET A 123 -4.53 6.31 -17.79
N ASP A 124 -5.25 7.28 -17.23
CA ASP A 124 -4.68 8.25 -16.31
C ASP A 124 -4.15 7.57 -15.03
N GLU A 125 -4.88 6.58 -14.50
CA GLU A 125 -4.42 5.77 -13.37
C GLU A 125 -3.17 4.98 -13.71
N PHE A 126 -3.13 4.32 -14.86
CA PHE A 126 -1.99 3.54 -15.32
C PHE A 126 -0.74 4.40 -15.53
N GLN A 127 -0.90 5.57 -16.14
CA GLN A 127 0.19 6.53 -16.34
C GLN A 127 0.68 7.16 -15.04
N ALA A 128 -0.24 7.43 -14.09
CA ALA A 128 0.13 8.00 -12.79
C ALA A 128 1.07 7.13 -11.95
N ILE A 129 1.11 5.81 -12.25
CA ILE A 129 1.99 4.84 -11.60
C ILE A 129 3.14 4.37 -12.51
N ASP A 130 3.46 5.12 -13.57
CA ASP A 130 4.49 4.76 -14.56
C ASP A 130 4.26 3.37 -15.18
N GLY A 131 3.01 3.04 -15.48
CA GLY A 131 2.59 1.72 -15.94
C GLY A 131 3.31 1.21 -17.19
N ASP A 132 3.69 2.09 -18.13
CA ASP A 132 4.43 1.72 -19.32
C ASP A 132 5.84 1.16 -19.03
N PHE A 133 6.37 1.42 -17.83
CA PHE A 133 7.72 1.05 -17.43
C PHE A 133 7.75 0.10 -16.23
N TYR A 134 6.61 -0.47 -15.81
CA TYR A 134 6.51 -1.22 -14.56
C TYR A 134 7.51 -2.39 -14.48
N GLU A 135 7.74 -3.13 -15.58
CA GLU A 135 8.70 -4.25 -15.60
C GLU A 135 10.11 -3.77 -15.26
N SER A 136 10.57 -2.72 -15.95
CA SER A 136 11.90 -2.15 -15.70
C SER A 136 12.03 -1.55 -14.32
N ASN A 137 10.94 -0.97 -13.79
CA ASN A 137 10.88 -0.43 -12.44
C ASN A 137 10.93 -1.55 -11.39
N ILE A 138 10.24 -2.69 -11.59
CA ILE A 138 10.35 -3.88 -10.74
C ILE A 138 11.81 -4.34 -10.64
N HIS A 139 12.48 -4.56 -11.78
CA HIS A 139 13.88 -4.98 -11.80
C HIS A 139 14.79 -4.00 -11.06
N LYS A 140 14.57 -2.69 -11.25
CA LYS A 140 15.33 -1.65 -10.57
C LYS A 140 15.14 -1.68 -9.06
N GLN A 141 13.90 -1.76 -8.58
CA GLN A 141 13.59 -1.77 -7.16
C GLN A 141 14.10 -3.03 -6.46
N LEU A 142 13.92 -4.19 -7.08
CA LEU A 142 14.49 -5.45 -6.57
C LEU A 142 16.02 -5.38 -6.46
N LYS A 143 16.68 -4.75 -7.43
CA LYS A 143 18.14 -4.55 -7.37
C LYS A 143 18.54 -3.62 -6.21
N VAL A 144 17.81 -2.52 -5.98
CA VAL A 144 18.05 -1.60 -4.84
C VAL A 144 17.88 -2.33 -3.51
N ALA A 145 16.85 -3.16 -3.39
CA ALA A 145 16.57 -3.95 -2.20
C ALA A 145 17.54 -5.14 -1.97
N GLY A 146 18.54 -5.34 -2.84
CA GLY A 146 19.45 -6.50 -2.75
C GLY A 146 18.82 -7.83 -3.19
N LEU A 147 17.61 -7.79 -3.76
CA LEU A 147 16.84 -8.95 -4.21
C LEU A 147 16.97 -9.17 -5.74
N LYS A 148 18.09 -8.78 -6.31
CA LYS A 148 18.38 -9.03 -7.72
C LYS A 148 18.21 -10.52 -8.02
N ASP A 149 17.62 -10.85 -9.15
CA ASP A 149 17.36 -12.22 -9.60
C ASP A 149 16.29 -12.98 -8.78
N TYR A 150 15.43 -12.28 -8.03
CA TYR A 150 14.34 -12.89 -7.26
C TYR A 150 12.99 -12.87 -7.97
N GLU A 151 12.92 -12.36 -9.17
CA GLU A 151 11.66 -12.20 -9.92
C GLU A 151 10.87 -13.50 -10.04
N ASP A 152 11.56 -14.60 -10.35
CA ASP A 152 10.95 -15.92 -10.53
C ASP A 152 10.84 -16.72 -9.23
N LYS A 153 11.35 -16.17 -8.10
CA LYS A 153 11.28 -16.85 -6.80
C LYS A 153 9.85 -16.81 -6.27
N LEU A 154 9.36 -17.96 -5.80
CA LEU A 154 8.04 -18.02 -5.17
C LEU A 154 8.03 -17.22 -3.86
N LEU A 155 6.94 -16.53 -3.58
CA LEU A 155 6.76 -15.76 -2.35
C LEU A 155 6.90 -16.64 -1.10
N THR A 156 6.44 -17.89 -1.17
CA THR A 156 6.55 -18.88 -0.10
C THR A 156 8.00 -19.31 0.22
N HIS A 157 8.94 -19.04 -0.69
CA HIS A 157 10.36 -19.33 -0.52
C HIS A 157 11.17 -18.14 -0.01
N LEU A 158 10.52 -16.99 0.23
CA LEU A 158 11.16 -15.81 0.81
C LEU A 158 11.30 -15.95 2.33
N SER A 159 12.38 -15.43 2.88
CA SER A 159 12.44 -15.15 4.32
C SER A 159 11.46 -14.03 4.69
N GLY A 160 11.11 -13.91 5.97
CA GLY A 160 10.21 -12.83 6.43
C GLY A 160 10.74 -11.44 6.09
N GLY A 161 12.05 -11.21 6.17
CA GLY A 161 12.69 -9.95 5.80
C GLY A 161 12.64 -9.66 4.30
N GLU A 162 12.97 -10.65 3.46
CA GLU A 162 12.88 -10.53 2.00
C GLU A 162 11.43 -10.23 1.58
N PHE A 163 10.46 -10.93 2.16
CA PHE A 163 9.06 -10.70 1.86
C PHE A 163 8.59 -9.29 2.29
N LYS A 164 9.05 -8.81 3.46
CA LYS A 164 8.76 -7.45 3.92
C LYS A 164 9.27 -6.39 2.93
N LEU A 165 10.48 -6.55 2.39
CA LEU A 165 11.01 -5.65 1.36
C LEU A 165 10.16 -5.70 0.07
N VAL A 166 9.75 -6.89 -0.35
CA VAL A 166 8.85 -7.05 -1.53
C VAL A 166 7.50 -6.34 -1.29
N GLN A 167 6.93 -6.42 -0.09
CA GLN A 167 5.70 -5.67 0.25
C GLN A 167 5.91 -4.15 0.16
N VAL A 168 7.03 -3.65 0.69
CA VAL A 168 7.35 -2.21 0.60
C VAL A 168 7.50 -1.78 -0.86
N ILE A 169 8.24 -2.52 -1.66
CA ILE A 169 8.40 -2.26 -3.10
C ILE A 169 7.04 -2.19 -3.78
N ARG A 170 6.16 -3.15 -3.54
CA ARG A 170 4.81 -3.17 -4.12
C ARG A 170 4.05 -1.89 -3.83
N GLU A 171 3.99 -1.49 -2.57
CA GLU A 171 3.28 -0.27 -2.17
C GLU A 171 3.91 1.00 -2.76
N MET A 172 5.24 1.08 -2.82
CA MET A 172 5.93 2.23 -3.40
C MET A 172 5.74 2.37 -4.91
N MET A 173 5.69 1.25 -5.64
CA MET A 173 5.57 1.25 -7.10
C MET A 173 4.24 1.83 -7.60
N ILE A 174 3.19 1.76 -6.81
CA ILE A 174 1.89 2.37 -7.14
C ILE A 174 1.80 3.85 -6.73
N SER A 175 2.94 4.48 -6.44
CA SER A 175 3.09 5.91 -6.16
C SER A 175 2.07 6.49 -5.17
N PRO A 176 1.92 5.90 -3.98
CA PRO A 176 0.98 6.40 -3.01
C PRO A 176 1.42 7.78 -2.51
N LYS A 177 0.46 8.67 -2.25
CA LYS A 177 0.74 9.98 -1.63
C LYS A 177 1.09 9.86 -0.15
N PHE A 178 0.75 8.74 0.45
CA PHE A 178 0.99 8.44 1.86
C PHE A 178 1.25 6.96 2.03
N ILE A 179 2.30 6.59 2.76
CA ILE A 179 2.59 5.20 3.10
C ILE A 179 2.52 5.03 4.60
N ILE A 180 1.75 4.06 5.05
CA ILE A 180 1.69 3.62 6.43
C ILE A 180 2.36 2.27 6.53
N MET A 181 3.31 2.14 7.45
CA MET A 181 4.01 0.89 7.75
C MET A 181 3.78 0.51 9.21
N ASP A 182 3.17 -0.64 9.45
CA ASP A 182 2.97 -1.16 10.81
C ASP A 182 4.12 -2.11 11.16
N GLU A 183 4.96 -1.71 12.14
CA GLU A 183 6.14 -2.42 12.61
C GLU A 183 7.05 -2.88 11.45
N PRO A 184 7.55 -1.96 10.60
CA PRO A 184 8.29 -2.30 9.38
C PRO A 184 9.64 -2.99 9.65
N ASP A 185 10.18 -2.86 10.86
CA ASP A 185 11.44 -3.44 11.32
C ASP A 185 11.31 -4.88 11.82
N VAL A 186 10.09 -5.36 12.03
CA VAL A 186 9.86 -6.76 12.43
C VAL A 186 10.26 -7.69 11.28
N PHE A 187 11.06 -8.72 11.62
CA PHE A 187 11.66 -9.69 10.71
C PHE A 187 12.85 -9.17 9.88
N LEU A 188 13.23 -7.90 9.97
CA LEU A 188 14.39 -7.36 9.26
C LEU A 188 15.67 -7.54 10.09
N ASP A 189 16.69 -8.10 9.46
CA ASP A 189 18.05 -8.03 9.95
C ASP A 189 18.73 -6.71 9.55
N PHE A 190 20.00 -6.56 9.89
CA PHE A 190 20.73 -5.31 9.61
C PHE A 190 20.87 -5.00 8.11
N GLU A 191 21.01 -6.02 7.27
CA GLU A 191 21.13 -5.84 5.81
C GLU A 191 19.80 -5.40 5.21
N HIS A 192 18.71 -6.04 5.59
CA HIS A 192 17.35 -5.66 5.14
C HIS A 192 16.92 -4.29 5.66
N LEU A 193 17.31 -3.90 6.90
CA LEU A 193 17.08 -2.55 7.41
C LEU A 193 17.81 -1.47 6.60
N ASN A 194 19.02 -1.76 6.13
CA ASN A 194 19.73 -0.83 5.24
C ASN A 194 19.06 -0.77 3.86
N ALA A 195 18.68 -1.91 3.29
CA ALA A 195 17.93 -1.95 2.05
C ALA A 195 16.60 -1.16 2.12
N LEU A 196 15.87 -1.28 3.24
CA LEU A 196 14.65 -0.50 3.46
C LEU A 196 14.88 1.03 3.48
N LYS A 197 16.06 1.47 3.92
CA LYS A 197 16.42 2.91 3.89
C LYS A 197 16.76 3.42 2.50
N ASP A 198 17.22 2.53 1.63
CA ASP A 198 17.65 2.86 0.26
C ASP A 198 16.47 2.82 -0.73
N LEU A 199 15.35 2.19 -0.34
CA LEU A 199 14.06 2.24 -1.04
C LEU A 199 13.36 3.57 -0.81
#